data_a9fcd5f86fcb580988bee74915307dd1
#
_entry.id   a9fcd5f86fcb580988bee74915307dd1
#
_cell.length_a   1.000
_cell.length_b   1.000
_cell.length_c   1.000
_cell.angle_alpha   90.00
_cell.angle_beta   90.00
_cell.angle_gamma   90.00
#
_symmetry.space_group_name_H-M   'P 1'
#
loop_
_entity.id
_entity.type
_entity.pdbx_description
1 polymer ?
#
loop_
_entity_poly.entity_id
_entity_poly.type
_entity_poly.pdbx_seq_one_letter_code
_entity_poly.pdbx_strand_id
1 'polypeptide(L)' 'MTTPAVSYKPLWKTLIDKDMTKQDLHKATGLSSATIAKMRRDETVTTQVLARICGALDCQMADIVEVLPADKEKGEEDT' A
#
# COMPACT_ATOMS: atom_id res chain seq x y z
N MET A 1 -6.64 19.81 11.97
CA MET A 1 -5.43 19.21 11.54
C MET A 1 -5.69 17.93 10.78
N THR A 2 -5.01 17.73 9.70
CA THR A 2 -5.24 16.55 8.90
C THR A 2 -4.15 15.52 9.12
N THR A 3 -4.52 14.25 9.02
CA THR A 3 -3.59 13.16 9.14
C THR A 3 -3.10 12.77 7.74
N PRO A 4 -1.82 12.52 7.55
CA PRO A 4 -1.36 12.03 6.27
C PRO A 4 -2.09 10.74 5.91
N ALA A 5 -2.32 10.55 4.65
CA ALA A 5 -2.97 9.35 4.15
C ALA A 5 -1.93 8.44 3.49
N VAL A 6 -2.28 7.18 3.34
CA VAL A 6 -1.42 6.27 2.60
C VAL A 6 -2.08 5.91 1.28
N SER A 7 -1.28 5.56 0.31
CA SER A 7 -1.77 5.13 -0.99
C SER A 7 -1.03 3.87 -1.38
N TYR A 8 -1.74 2.89 -1.90
CA TYR A 8 -1.13 1.65 -2.37
C TYR A 8 -1.03 1.62 -3.90
N LYS A 9 -1.11 2.81 -4.50
CA LYS A 9 -0.93 2.91 -5.94
C LYS A 9 0.37 2.25 -6.41
N PRO A 10 1.50 2.44 -5.71
CA PRO A 10 2.73 1.76 -6.12
C PRO A 10 2.58 0.23 -6.13
N LEU A 11 1.82 -0.33 -5.18
CA LEU A 11 1.59 -1.77 -5.15
C LEU A 11 0.88 -2.23 -6.42
N TRP A 12 -0.17 -1.52 -6.83
CA TRP A 12 -0.92 -1.92 -8.01
C TRP A 12 -0.06 -1.83 -9.26
N LYS A 13 0.80 -0.82 -9.34
CA LYS A 13 1.75 -0.71 -10.44
C LYS A 13 2.75 -1.84 -10.44
N THR A 14 3.25 -2.21 -9.26
CA THR A 14 4.20 -3.30 -9.13
C THR A 14 3.57 -4.62 -9.58
N LEU A 15 2.30 -4.84 -9.23
CA LEU A 15 1.60 -6.03 -9.70
C LEU A 15 1.50 -6.05 -11.22
N ILE A 16 1.17 -4.92 -11.82
CA ILE A 16 1.08 -4.83 -13.28
C ILE A 16 2.43 -5.14 -13.90
N ASP A 17 3.50 -4.57 -13.35
CA ASP A 17 4.84 -4.82 -13.86
C ASP A 17 5.23 -6.29 -13.75
N LYS A 18 4.70 -6.98 -12.75
CA LYS A 18 5.00 -8.40 -12.55
C LYS A 18 3.96 -9.30 -13.20
N ASP A 19 3.01 -8.71 -13.90
CA ASP A 19 1.96 -9.45 -14.59
C ASP A 19 1.14 -10.29 -13.58
N MET A 20 0.84 -9.70 -12.44
CA MET A 20 0.09 -10.36 -11.37
C MET A 20 -1.25 -9.67 -11.16
N THR A 21 -2.26 -10.47 -10.80
CA THR A 21 -3.56 -9.94 -10.44
C THR A 21 -3.62 -9.81 -8.92
N LYS A 22 -4.70 -9.17 -8.42
CA LYS A 22 -4.93 -9.09 -6.98
C LYS A 22 -5.14 -10.48 -6.40
N GLN A 23 -5.71 -11.38 -7.16
CA GLN A 23 -5.89 -12.76 -6.72
C GLN A 23 -4.54 -13.47 -6.58
N ASP A 24 -3.62 -13.20 -7.49
CA ASP A 24 -2.27 -13.74 -7.37
C ASP A 24 -1.60 -13.21 -6.12
N LEU A 25 -1.80 -11.93 -5.80
CA LEU A 25 -1.26 -11.35 -4.59
C LEU A 25 -1.84 -12.05 -3.36
N HIS A 26 -3.14 -12.29 -3.36
CA HIS A 26 -3.80 -13.00 -2.27
C HIS A 26 -3.16 -14.37 -2.04
N LYS A 27 -2.94 -15.10 -3.11
CA LYS A 27 -2.33 -16.43 -3.02
C LYS A 27 -0.88 -16.37 -2.57
N ALA A 28 -0.13 -15.43 -3.09
CA ALA A 28 1.30 -15.33 -2.79
C ALA A 28 1.56 -14.91 -1.35
N THR A 29 0.69 -14.07 -0.80
CA THR A 29 0.91 -13.52 0.54
C THR A 29 0.12 -14.23 1.62
N GLY A 30 -0.94 -14.93 1.26
CA GLY A 30 -1.82 -15.53 2.24
C GLY A 30 -2.70 -14.52 2.96
N LEU A 31 -2.75 -13.28 2.48
CA LEU A 31 -3.58 -12.26 3.11
C LEU A 31 -5.04 -12.50 2.81
N SER A 32 -5.90 -12.12 3.76
CA SER A 32 -7.33 -12.31 3.57
C SER A 32 -7.87 -11.35 2.52
N SER A 33 -9.01 -11.71 1.93
CA SER A 33 -9.68 -10.81 0.99
C SER A 33 -10.05 -9.49 1.64
N ALA A 34 -10.39 -9.51 2.93
CA ALA A 34 -10.73 -8.30 3.66
C ALA A 34 -9.53 -7.36 3.75
N THR A 35 -8.33 -7.90 3.96
CA THR A 35 -7.12 -7.08 4.04
C THR A 35 -6.84 -6.44 2.68
N ILE A 36 -6.95 -7.22 1.61
CA ILE A 36 -6.71 -6.69 0.27
C ILE A 36 -7.75 -5.63 -0.07
N ALA A 37 -9.00 -5.83 0.35
CA ALA A 37 -10.05 -4.84 0.13
C ALA A 37 -9.76 -3.53 0.86
N LYS A 38 -9.18 -3.61 2.06
CA LYS A 38 -8.77 -2.40 2.78
C LYS A 38 -7.72 -1.64 1.98
N MET A 39 -6.77 -2.36 1.41
CA MET A 39 -5.71 -1.72 0.64
C MET A 39 -6.26 -1.10 -0.64
N ARG A 40 -7.29 -1.69 -1.22
CA ARG A 40 -7.93 -1.10 -2.39
C ARG A 40 -8.61 0.22 -2.06
N ARG A 41 -8.99 0.41 -0.79
CA ARG A 41 -9.61 1.65 -0.34
C ARG A 41 -8.59 2.58 0.31
N ASP A 42 -7.30 2.24 0.21
CA ASP A 42 -6.21 3.01 0.80
C ASP A 42 -6.37 3.16 2.33
N GLU A 43 -6.92 2.13 2.96
CA GLU A 43 -7.00 2.09 4.41
C GLU A 43 -5.69 1.55 4.96
N THR A 44 -5.37 1.92 6.19
CA THR A 44 -4.12 1.48 6.79
C THR A 44 -4.15 0.00 7.13
N VAL A 45 -3.00 -0.64 7.01
CA VAL A 45 -2.81 -2.03 7.41
C VAL A 45 -1.55 -2.08 8.27
N THR A 46 -1.32 -3.21 8.91
CA THR A 46 -0.15 -3.32 9.78
C THR A 46 1.14 -3.42 8.96
N THR A 47 2.24 -3.05 9.61
CA THR A 47 3.55 -3.18 8.98
C THR A 47 3.84 -4.64 8.64
N GLN A 48 3.33 -5.56 9.45
CA GLN A 48 3.53 -6.98 9.18
C GLN A 48 2.90 -7.40 7.85
N VAL A 49 1.73 -6.84 7.54
CA VAL A 49 1.09 -7.09 6.25
C VAL A 49 1.97 -6.59 5.12
N LEU A 50 2.51 -5.37 5.29
CA LEU A 50 3.36 -4.77 4.27
C LEU A 50 4.63 -5.58 4.08
N ALA A 51 5.23 -6.05 5.18
CA ALA A 51 6.44 -6.87 5.12
C ALA A 51 6.18 -8.17 4.37
N ARG A 52 5.00 -8.76 4.60
CA ARG A 52 4.63 -10.00 3.93
C ARG A 52 4.51 -9.80 2.42
N ILE A 53 3.93 -8.67 2.02
CA ILE A 53 3.82 -8.35 0.60
C ILE A 53 5.20 -8.14 -0.01
N CYS A 54 6.07 -7.40 0.68
CA CYS A 54 7.43 -7.17 0.19
C CYS A 54 8.18 -8.48 0.03
N GLY A 55 8.02 -9.39 0.98
CA GLY A 55 8.67 -10.69 0.89
C GLY A 55 8.16 -11.50 -0.29
N ALA A 56 6.85 -11.48 -0.51
CA ALA A 56 6.24 -12.25 -1.60
C ALA A 56 6.60 -11.69 -2.97
N LEU A 57 6.73 -10.37 -3.09
CA LEU A 57 7.02 -9.72 -4.35
C LEU A 57 8.49 -9.40 -4.54
N ASP A 58 9.30 -9.66 -3.52
CA ASP A 58 10.74 -9.36 -3.54
C ASP A 58 10.97 -7.90 -3.87
N CYS A 59 10.36 -7.01 -3.09
CA CYS A 59 10.45 -5.57 -3.32
C CYS A 59 10.54 -4.85 -1.99
N GLN A 60 10.67 -3.53 -2.06
CA GLN A 60 10.78 -2.68 -0.88
C GLN A 60 9.43 -2.05 -0.55
N MET A 61 9.32 -1.52 0.66
CA MET A 61 8.09 -0.86 1.07
C MET A 61 7.71 0.29 0.14
N ALA A 62 8.70 1.02 -0.34
CA ALA A 62 8.43 2.15 -1.24
C ALA A 62 7.82 1.69 -2.57
N ASP A 63 7.98 0.41 -2.91
CA ASP A 63 7.42 -0.13 -4.14
C ASP A 63 5.96 -0.50 -3.99
N ILE A 64 5.42 -0.48 -2.77
CA ILE A 64 4.04 -0.92 -2.55
C ILE A 64 3.18 0.15 -1.86
N VAL A 65 3.78 1.09 -1.15
CA VAL A 65 3.00 2.08 -0.41
C VAL A 65 3.71 3.43 -0.46
N GLU A 66 2.92 4.49 -0.48
CA GLU A 66 3.47 5.83 -0.37
C GLU A 66 2.62 6.60 0.61
N VAL A 67 3.23 7.56 1.30
CA VAL A 67 2.54 8.43 2.22
C VAL A 67 2.19 9.69 1.47
N LEU A 68 0.92 10.01 1.40
CA LEU A 68 0.46 11.23 0.77
C LEU A 68 0.52 12.33 1.80
N PRO A 69 0.97 13.54 1.42
CA PRO A 69 1.00 14.62 2.38
C PRO A 69 -0.40 14.97 2.84
N ALA A 70 -0.52 15.36 4.09
CA ALA A 70 -1.76 15.93 4.57
C ALA A 70 -2.04 17.17 3.74
N ASP A 71 -3.20 17.74 3.89
CA ASP A 71 -3.60 18.89 3.10
C ASP A 71 -2.45 19.86 2.95
N LYS A 72 -1.77 19.86 1.79
CA LYS A 72 -0.57 20.57 1.69
C LYS A 72 -0.74 22.01 1.50
N GLU A 73 -1.85 22.42 1.22
CA GLU A 73 -2.02 23.81 1.11
C GLU A 73 -1.76 24.41 2.38
N LYS A 74 -1.94 23.64 3.31
CA LYS A 74 -1.68 24.20 4.51
C LYS A 74 -0.36 23.99 4.94
N GLY A 75 0.16 23.55 4.41
CA GLY A 75 1.24 23.43 4.76
C GLY A 75 1.94 23.51 5.64
N GLU A 76 1.43 23.53 5.43
CA GLU A 76 1.88 23.82 5.98
C GLU A 76 2.43 23.66 6.86
N GLU A 77 2.51 23.63 6.89
CA GLU A 77 2.89 23.77 7.66
C GLU A 77 3.36 23.49 8.51
N ASP A 78 3.45 23.51 8.55
CA ASP A 78 3.88 23.47 9.33
C ASP A 78 4.26 23.24 9.99
N THR A 79 4.31 23.30 9.96
CA THR A 79 4.65 23.30 10.52
C THR A 79 4.66 23.28 10.92
#